data_961b104f2e384d20c1f01fefdac1dcc3
#
_entry.id   961b104f2e384d20c1f01fefdac1dcc3
#
_cell.length_a   1.000
_cell.length_b   1.000
_cell.length_c   1.000
_cell.angle_alpha   90.00
_cell.angle_beta   90.00
_cell.angle_gamma   90.00
#
_symmetry.space_group_name_H-M   'P 1'
#
loop_
_entity.id
_entity.type
_entity.pdbx_description
1 polymer ?
#
loop_
_entity_poly.entity_id
_entity_poly.type
_entity_poly.pdbx_seq_one_letter_code
_entity_poly.pdbx_strand_id
1 'polypeptide(L)'
;HDGGLALGKNMLIAFMPWCGYNYEDSVLISERVVKEDIYTSVHIEEFEVVARDTKLGPEEITRDIPNVGEEMLRNLDESGIIRIGAPVKPEDILVGKITPKGETQLTPEEKLLRAIFGDKARDVKNTSLKVPPGVEGTVIDVKVFNRRSGEKDERTRNIEDYEISRLDAKEQDHIRAITRRMRERLLPIVDGKQIATTLLGDKKGEVLAEAGAAMTEELLIALPVKKLADL
;
A
#
# COMPACT_ATOMS: atom_id res chain seq x y z
N HIS A 1 6.42 -7.32 14.92
CA HIS A 1 5.88 -6.48 16.00
C HIS A 1 4.36 -6.63 16.18
N ASP A 2 3.71 -7.57 15.51
CA ASP A 2 2.33 -8.03 15.72
C ASP A 2 1.28 -6.89 15.85
N GLY A 3 1.50 -5.78 15.15
CA GLY A 3 0.61 -4.62 15.17
C GLY A 3 0.72 -3.71 16.41
N GLY A 4 1.65 -3.99 17.29
CA GLY A 4 1.92 -3.15 18.46
C GLY A 4 2.65 -1.86 18.11
N LEU A 5 2.30 -0.76 18.78
CA LEU A 5 3.00 0.51 18.68
C LEU A 5 4.35 0.43 19.42
N ALA A 6 5.44 0.70 18.72
CA ALA A 6 6.80 0.71 19.26
C ALA A 6 7.53 2.00 18.84
N LEU A 7 7.37 3.07 19.63
CA LEU A 7 7.92 4.40 19.33
C LEU A 7 9.36 4.61 19.79
N GLY A 8 9.99 3.61 20.36
CA GLY A 8 11.36 3.73 20.85
C GLY A 8 11.94 2.40 21.30
N LYS A 9 13.11 2.46 21.90
CA LYS A 9 13.86 1.31 22.39
C LYS A 9 14.52 1.66 23.73
N ASN A 10 14.64 0.68 24.62
CA ASN A 10 15.38 0.87 25.86
C ASN A 10 16.87 1.07 25.54
N MET A 11 17.43 2.15 26.07
CA MET A 11 18.82 2.54 25.84
C MET A 11 19.60 2.55 27.13
N LEU A 12 20.90 2.22 27.05
CA LEU A 12 21.83 2.42 28.15
C LEU A 12 22.20 3.90 28.24
N ILE A 13 21.99 4.51 29.40
CA ILE A 13 22.24 5.92 29.65
C ILE A 13 23.32 6.06 30.73
N ALA A 14 24.29 6.94 30.50
CA ALA A 14 25.28 7.35 31.50
C ALA A 14 25.02 8.81 31.92
N PHE A 15 24.89 9.06 33.22
CA PHE A 15 24.75 10.41 33.79
C PHE A 15 26.13 10.88 34.28
N MET A 16 26.82 11.64 33.41
CA MET A 16 28.14 12.15 33.71
C MET A 16 28.46 13.41 32.89
N PRO A 17 29.30 14.36 33.36
CA PRO A 17 29.81 15.42 32.51
C PRO A 17 30.71 14.85 31.42
N TRP A 18 30.58 15.36 30.20
CA TRP A 18 31.42 14.96 29.08
C TRP A 18 31.96 16.16 28.31
N CYS A 19 33.12 16.68 28.71
CA CYS A 19 33.83 17.79 28.05
C CYS A 19 32.94 19.03 27.75
N GLY A 20 31.87 19.24 28.50
CA GLY A 20 30.92 20.33 28.27
C GLY A 20 29.93 20.14 27.14
N TYR A 21 29.99 19.04 26.38
CA TYR A 21 29.08 18.81 25.26
C TYR A 21 27.67 18.41 25.66
N ASN A 22 27.45 18.12 26.95
CA ASN A 22 26.12 17.82 27.53
C ASN A 22 25.72 18.92 28.55
N TYR A 23 26.11 20.18 28.31
CA TYR A 23 25.76 21.32 29.14
C TYR A 23 24.25 21.65 28.97
N GLU A 24 23.58 21.94 30.08
CA GLU A 24 22.14 22.20 30.18
C GLU A 24 21.29 21.06 29.57
N ASP A 25 20.50 21.36 28.53
CA ASP A 25 19.60 20.44 27.86
C ASP A 25 20.28 19.63 26.74
N SER A 26 21.58 19.77 26.57
CA SER A 26 22.34 19.06 25.55
C SER A 26 22.53 17.59 25.92
N VAL A 27 22.37 16.72 24.95
CA VAL A 27 22.54 15.28 25.09
C VAL A 27 23.49 14.75 24.04
N LEU A 28 24.45 13.93 24.46
CA LEU A 28 25.32 13.18 23.56
C LEU A 28 24.65 11.85 23.23
N ILE A 29 24.63 11.50 21.97
CA ILE A 29 24.13 10.21 21.50
C ILE A 29 25.26 9.41 20.82
N SER A 30 25.21 8.11 20.96
CA SER A 30 26.11 7.20 20.24
C SER A 30 25.84 7.22 18.75
N GLU A 31 26.88 7.16 17.93
CA GLU A 31 26.77 7.00 16.47
C GLU A 31 25.90 5.78 16.07
N ARG A 32 25.90 4.76 16.90
CA ARG A 32 25.08 3.56 16.73
C ARG A 32 23.57 3.89 16.65
N VAL A 33 23.10 4.89 17.40
CA VAL A 33 21.68 5.31 17.39
C VAL A 33 21.26 5.79 16.00
N VAL A 34 22.15 6.53 15.33
CA VAL A 34 21.93 7.02 13.97
C VAL A 34 22.10 5.91 12.94
N LYS A 35 23.15 5.09 13.11
CA LYS A 35 23.53 4.04 12.16
C LYS A 35 22.53 2.87 12.11
N GLU A 36 21.92 2.56 13.25
CA GLU A 36 20.91 1.50 13.38
C GLU A 36 19.47 2.04 13.34
N ASP A 37 19.27 3.32 13.05
CA ASP A 37 17.94 3.99 13.01
C ASP A 37 17.06 3.70 14.25
N ILE A 38 17.67 3.68 15.44
CA ILE A 38 17.01 3.19 16.67
C ILE A 38 15.78 4.03 17.04
N TYR A 39 15.84 5.35 16.84
CA TYR A 39 14.75 6.27 17.13
C TYR A 39 14.04 6.80 15.87
N THR A 40 14.31 6.18 14.74
CA THR A 40 13.64 6.54 13.48
C THR A 40 12.22 5.97 13.47
N SER A 41 11.26 6.82 13.20
CA SER A 41 9.87 6.46 13.02
C SER A 41 9.42 6.73 11.58
N VAL A 42 8.55 5.87 11.07
CA VAL A 42 7.90 6.05 9.78
C VAL A 42 6.44 6.36 10.04
N HIS A 43 5.98 7.51 9.54
CA HIS A 43 4.59 7.93 9.60
C HIS A 43 4.00 7.80 8.21
N ILE A 44 2.87 7.11 8.09
CA ILE A 44 2.15 6.95 6.83
C ILE A 44 0.84 7.72 6.98
N GLU A 45 0.66 8.71 6.11
CA GLU A 45 -0.56 9.50 6.03
C GLU A 45 -1.34 9.08 4.78
N GLU A 46 -2.65 8.94 4.93
CA GLU A 46 -3.56 8.55 3.87
C GLU A 46 -4.46 9.73 3.51
N PHE A 47 -4.50 10.06 2.22
CA PHE A 47 -5.36 11.11 1.67
C PHE A 47 -6.36 10.49 0.71
N GLU A 48 -7.61 10.83 0.88
CA GLU A 48 -8.71 10.32 0.06
C GLU A 48 -9.39 11.46 -0.72
N VAL A 49 -9.72 11.19 -1.97
CA VAL A 49 -10.54 12.07 -2.80
C VAL A 49 -11.57 11.27 -3.56
N VAL A 50 -12.79 11.79 -3.64
CA VAL A 50 -13.88 11.15 -4.36
C VAL A 50 -14.42 12.13 -5.40
N ALA A 51 -14.56 11.66 -6.64
CA ALA A 51 -15.31 12.37 -7.68
C ALA A 51 -16.79 12.00 -7.56
N ARG A 52 -17.64 12.99 -7.47
CA ARG A 52 -19.10 12.85 -7.27
C ARG A 52 -19.88 13.45 -8.43
N ASP A 53 -21.06 12.94 -8.67
CA ASP A 53 -22.02 13.58 -9.57
C ASP A 53 -22.64 14.78 -8.86
N THR A 54 -22.50 15.96 -9.47
CA THR A 54 -23.15 17.19 -8.98
C THR A 54 -24.33 17.56 -9.87
N LYS A 55 -25.19 18.46 -9.39
CA LYS A 55 -26.33 18.97 -10.17
C LYS A 55 -25.93 19.70 -11.45
N LEU A 56 -24.66 20.13 -11.55
CA LEU A 56 -24.09 20.88 -12.67
C LEU A 56 -23.29 20.01 -13.63
N GLY A 57 -23.13 18.74 -13.30
CA GLY A 57 -22.35 17.75 -14.02
C GLY A 57 -21.46 16.91 -13.10
N PRO A 58 -20.87 15.84 -13.60
CA PRO A 58 -19.95 15.02 -12.83
C PRO A 58 -18.63 15.75 -12.55
N GLU A 59 -18.07 15.54 -11.37
CA GLU A 59 -16.67 15.89 -11.09
C GLU A 59 -15.76 14.94 -11.86
N GLU A 60 -14.63 15.43 -12.31
CA GLU A 60 -13.68 14.64 -13.10
C GLU A 60 -12.29 14.69 -12.46
N ILE A 61 -11.64 13.53 -12.40
CA ILE A 61 -10.22 13.43 -12.03
C ILE A 61 -9.42 13.49 -13.32
N THR A 62 -8.60 14.54 -13.45
CA THR A 62 -7.85 14.81 -14.68
C THR A 62 -6.56 15.59 -14.39
N ARG A 63 -5.60 15.47 -15.29
CA ARG A 63 -4.40 16.31 -15.30
C ARG A 63 -4.65 17.70 -15.89
N ASP A 64 -5.69 17.85 -16.71
CA ASP A 64 -6.06 19.13 -17.35
C ASP A 64 -6.78 20.05 -16.34
N ILE A 65 -6.00 20.73 -15.53
CA ILE A 65 -6.47 21.61 -14.44
C ILE A 65 -6.27 23.05 -14.86
N PRO A 66 -7.30 23.89 -14.86
CA PRO A 66 -7.18 25.29 -15.23
C PRO A 66 -6.33 26.06 -14.21
N ASN A 67 -5.55 27.03 -14.72
CA ASN A 67 -4.72 27.97 -13.92
C ASN A 67 -3.65 27.31 -13.06
N VAL A 68 -3.10 26.16 -13.47
CA VAL A 68 -2.00 25.47 -12.81
C VAL A 68 -0.82 25.38 -13.78
N GLY A 69 0.37 25.72 -13.32
CA GLY A 69 1.61 25.63 -14.10
C GLY A 69 2.03 24.15 -14.30
N GLU A 70 2.66 23.87 -15.43
CA GLU A 70 3.12 22.50 -15.77
C GLU A 70 4.12 21.95 -14.74
N GLU A 71 4.85 22.77 -14.04
CA GLU A 71 5.78 22.37 -13.00
C GLU A 71 5.07 21.64 -11.85
N MET A 72 3.88 22.12 -11.46
CA MET A 72 3.06 21.49 -10.42
C MET A 72 2.40 20.19 -10.91
N LEU A 73 2.30 20.01 -12.22
CA LEU A 73 1.69 18.84 -12.85
C LEU A 73 2.71 17.75 -13.23
N ARG A 74 4.01 18.00 -13.09
CA ARG A 74 5.07 17.08 -13.55
C ARG A 74 5.03 15.71 -12.89
N ASN A 75 4.64 15.64 -11.63
CA ASN A 75 4.56 14.41 -10.86
C ASN A 75 3.24 13.66 -11.03
N LEU A 76 2.27 14.27 -11.72
CA LEU A 76 1.01 13.62 -12.07
C LEU A 76 1.17 12.78 -13.33
N ASP A 77 0.44 11.69 -13.38
CA ASP A 77 0.29 10.90 -14.60
C ASP A 77 -0.79 11.48 -15.54
N GLU A 78 -1.06 10.77 -16.64
CA GLU A 78 -2.07 11.17 -17.62
C GLU A 78 -3.49 11.20 -17.05
N SER A 79 -3.77 10.40 -16.04
CA SER A 79 -5.07 10.37 -15.33
C SER A 79 -5.21 11.48 -14.28
N GLY A 80 -4.17 12.30 -14.05
CA GLY A 80 -4.18 13.35 -13.05
C GLY A 80 -3.89 12.87 -11.62
N ILE A 81 -3.31 11.70 -11.45
CA ILE A 81 -2.95 11.12 -10.15
C ILE A 81 -1.45 11.10 -9.99
N ILE A 82 -0.96 11.37 -8.78
CA ILE A 82 0.46 11.41 -8.49
C ILE A 82 1.10 10.02 -8.66
N ARG A 83 2.35 10.00 -9.13
CA ARG A 83 3.12 8.77 -9.34
C ARG A 83 3.69 8.24 -8.03
N ILE A 84 3.70 6.93 -7.87
CA ILE A 84 4.40 6.25 -6.75
C ILE A 84 5.89 6.57 -6.83
N GLY A 85 6.50 6.88 -5.69
CA GLY A 85 7.90 7.29 -5.57
C GLY A 85 8.15 8.79 -5.77
N ALA A 86 7.12 9.59 -6.10
CA ALA A 86 7.26 11.02 -6.23
C ALA A 86 7.48 11.70 -4.86
N PRO A 87 8.48 12.58 -4.72
CA PRO A 87 8.59 13.42 -3.54
C PRO A 87 7.50 14.50 -3.57
N VAL A 88 6.89 14.75 -2.41
CA VAL A 88 5.82 15.74 -2.25
C VAL A 88 6.17 16.77 -1.18
N LYS A 89 5.73 18.00 -1.41
CA LYS A 89 5.87 19.15 -0.52
C LYS A 89 4.51 19.78 -0.26
N PRO A 90 4.39 20.63 0.75
CA PRO A 90 3.18 21.41 0.96
C PRO A 90 2.71 22.12 -0.32
N GLU A 91 1.41 22.13 -0.55
CA GLU A 91 0.73 22.69 -1.74
C GLU A 91 0.88 21.89 -3.04
N ASP A 92 1.73 20.85 -3.12
CA ASP A 92 1.79 19.97 -4.29
C ASP A 92 0.45 19.25 -4.50
N ILE A 93 0.12 19.02 -5.77
CA ILE A 93 -1.13 18.34 -6.14
C ILE A 93 -0.93 16.83 -6.09
N LEU A 94 -1.72 16.16 -5.25
CA LEU A 94 -1.78 14.70 -5.19
C LEU A 94 -2.71 14.11 -6.22
N VAL A 95 -3.91 14.71 -6.38
CA VAL A 95 -4.91 14.29 -7.36
C VAL A 95 -5.53 15.53 -7.98
N GLY A 96 -5.44 15.63 -9.28
CA GLY A 96 -6.11 16.68 -10.06
C GLY A 96 -7.59 16.41 -10.16
N LYS A 97 -8.42 17.31 -9.64
CA LYS A 97 -9.87 17.22 -9.72
C LYS A 97 -10.47 18.56 -10.14
N ILE A 98 -11.42 18.49 -11.05
CA ILE A 98 -12.19 19.63 -11.52
C ILE A 98 -13.67 19.41 -11.21
N THR A 99 -14.35 20.49 -10.85
CA THR A 99 -15.80 20.50 -10.58
C THR A 99 -16.46 21.49 -11.52
N PRO A 100 -17.54 21.14 -12.22
CA PRO A 100 -18.27 22.07 -13.07
C PRO A 100 -18.79 23.26 -12.27
N LYS A 101 -18.60 24.48 -12.81
CA LYS A 101 -19.22 25.70 -12.28
C LYS A 101 -20.63 25.83 -12.86
N GLY A 102 -21.58 26.29 -12.04
CA GLY A 102 -22.87 26.74 -12.54
C GLY A 102 -22.72 28.00 -13.42
N GLU A 103 -23.69 28.21 -14.26
CA GLU A 103 -23.80 29.47 -15.04
C GLU A 103 -23.91 30.68 -14.09
N THR A 104 -22.78 31.16 -13.62
CA THR A 104 -22.64 32.51 -13.12
C THR A 104 -22.65 33.44 -14.32
N GLN A 105 -23.41 34.51 -14.27
CA GLN A 105 -23.38 35.55 -15.30
C GLN A 105 -21.91 35.94 -15.52
N LEU A 106 -21.37 35.58 -16.67
CA LEU A 106 -20.01 35.92 -17.06
C LEU A 106 -19.86 37.42 -17.04
N THR A 107 -18.85 37.94 -16.37
CA THR A 107 -18.50 39.34 -16.46
C THR A 107 -18.12 39.70 -17.91
N PRO A 108 -18.28 40.94 -18.34
CA PRO A 108 -17.89 41.37 -19.70
C PRO A 108 -16.43 41.01 -20.04
N GLU A 109 -15.54 41.05 -19.04
CA GLU A 109 -14.13 40.73 -19.17
C GLU A 109 -13.93 39.21 -19.38
N GLU A 110 -14.68 38.37 -18.68
CA GLU A 110 -14.64 36.91 -18.88
C GLU A 110 -15.17 36.49 -20.23
N LYS A 111 -16.20 37.20 -20.75
CA LYS A 111 -16.71 36.99 -22.12
C LYS A 111 -15.66 37.33 -23.17
N LEU A 112 -14.90 38.42 -22.95
CA LEU A 112 -13.84 38.84 -23.83
C LEU A 112 -12.65 37.85 -23.82
N LEU A 113 -12.25 37.37 -22.65
CA LEU A 113 -11.23 36.35 -22.49
C LEU A 113 -11.63 35.04 -23.17
N ARG A 114 -12.89 34.65 -23.08
CA ARG A 114 -13.46 33.50 -23.78
C ARG A 114 -13.39 33.64 -25.31
N ALA A 115 -13.69 34.83 -25.82
CA ALA A 115 -13.61 35.14 -27.26
C ALA A 115 -12.17 35.09 -27.79
N ILE A 116 -11.18 35.46 -26.96
CA ILE A 116 -9.75 35.50 -27.36
C ILE A 116 -9.07 34.16 -27.24
N PHE A 117 -9.32 33.41 -26.15
CA PHE A 117 -8.64 32.15 -25.82
C PHE A 117 -9.43 30.89 -26.18
N GLY A 118 -10.62 31.02 -26.76
CA GLY A 118 -11.50 29.93 -27.16
C GLY A 118 -12.10 29.15 -25.97
N ASP A 119 -12.85 28.09 -26.24
CA ASP A 119 -13.56 27.24 -25.26
C ASP A 119 -12.68 26.48 -24.27
N LYS A 120 -11.34 26.71 -24.27
CA LYS A 120 -10.42 26.08 -23.31
C LYS A 120 -10.56 26.60 -21.88
N ALA A 121 -11.22 27.73 -21.66
CA ALA A 121 -11.66 28.14 -20.32
C ALA A 121 -12.97 27.42 -19.99
N ARG A 122 -12.94 26.11 -19.81
CA ARG A 122 -14.07 25.32 -19.32
C ARG A 122 -14.57 25.99 -18.04
N ASP A 123 -15.90 26.06 -17.87
CA ASP A 123 -16.56 26.55 -16.66
C ASP A 123 -16.37 25.53 -15.53
N VAL A 124 -15.11 25.28 -15.17
CA VAL A 124 -14.75 24.33 -14.13
C VAL A 124 -13.92 25.03 -13.06
N LYS A 125 -14.11 24.60 -11.84
CA LYS A 125 -13.32 25.03 -10.69
C LYS A 125 -12.29 23.95 -10.35
N ASN A 126 -11.06 24.38 -10.09
CA ASN A 126 -10.04 23.49 -9.53
C ASN A 126 -10.41 23.11 -8.09
N THR A 127 -10.63 21.81 -7.86
CA THR A 127 -10.93 21.21 -6.55
C THR A 127 -9.96 20.06 -6.26
N SER A 128 -8.75 20.16 -6.80
CA SER A 128 -7.70 19.16 -6.65
C SER A 128 -7.32 18.96 -5.19
N LEU A 129 -6.96 17.72 -4.87
CA LEU A 129 -6.39 17.37 -3.57
C LEU A 129 -4.94 17.81 -3.52
N LYS A 130 -4.60 18.65 -2.56
CA LYS A 130 -3.24 19.14 -2.33
C LYS A 130 -2.69 18.60 -1.02
N VAL A 131 -1.36 18.55 -0.93
CA VAL A 131 -0.65 18.24 0.30
C VAL A 131 -0.89 19.33 1.34
N PRO A 132 -1.33 19.00 2.57
CA PRO A 132 -1.51 19.98 3.64
C PRO A 132 -0.20 20.66 4.05
N PRO A 133 -0.29 21.85 4.67
CA PRO A 133 0.88 22.52 5.22
C PRO A 133 1.60 21.66 6.27
N GLY A 134 2.93 21.61 6.20
CA GLY A 134 3.76 20.88 7.16
C GLY A 134 3.95 19.39 6.86
N VAL A 135 3.34 18.88 5.80
CA VAL A 135 3.52 17.49 5.37
C VAL A 135 4.54 17.45 4.22
N GLU A 136 5.62 16.71 4.43
CA GLU A 136 6.62 16.42 3.39
C GLU A 136 6.92 14.92 3.40
N GLY A 137 7.08 14.32 2.23
CA GLY A 137 7.33 12.89 2.18
C GLY A 137 7.48 12.35 0.76
N THR A 138 7.31 11.05 0.64
CA THR A 138 7.34 10.34 -0.64
C THR A 138 6.09 9.48 -0.77
N VAL A 139 5.48 9.50 -1.93
CA VAL A 139 4.31 8.67 -2.21
C VAL A 139 4.73 7.20 -2.26
N ILE A 140 4.18 6.39 -1.37
CA ILE A 140 4.50 4.96 -1.26
C ILE A 140 3.50 4.07 -1.97
N ASP A 141 2.23 4.49 -2.03
CA ASP A 141 1.17 3.71 -2.66
C ASP A 141 0.06 4.62 -3.19
N VAL A 142 -0.64 4.16 -4.22
CA VAL A 142 -1.79 4.84 -4.82
C VAL A 142 -2.84 3.79 -5.17
N LYS A 143 -4.05 3.98 -4.66
CA LYS A 143 -5.19 3.09 -4.95
C LYS A 143 -6.27 3.84 -5.68
N VAL A 144 -6.75 3.27 -6.77
CA VAL A 144 -7.84 3.83 -7.57
C VAL A 144 -9.01 2.86 -7.55
N PHE A 145 -10.18 3.33 -7.12
CA PHE A 145 -11.39 2.54 -7.08
C PHE A 145 -12.42 3.15 -8.01
N ASN A 146 -13.06 2.33 -8.82
CA ASN A 146 -14.16 2.75 -9.67
C ASN A 146 -15.45 2.02 -9.31
N ARG A 147 -16.60 2.63 -9.57
CA ARG A 147 -17.90 1.97 -9.35
C ARG A 147 -18.06 0.82 -10.33
N ARG A 148 -18.71 -0.26 -9.89
CA ARG A 148 -18.91 -1.50 -10.68
C ARG A 148 -19.62 -1.31 -12.02
N SER A 149 -20.34 -0.19 -12.21
CA SER A 149 -21.11 0.11 -13.41
C SER A 149 -20.34 0.86 -14.50
N GLY A 150 -19.11 1.28 -14.24
CA GLY A 150 -18.28 2.01 -15.22
C GLY A 150 -17.37 1.09 -16.01
N GLU A 151 -17.00 1.48 -17.23
CA GLU A 151 -15.87 0.86 -17.93
C GLU A 151 -14.61 1.13 -17.11
N LYS A 152 -13.89 0.05 -16.79
CA LYS A 152 -12.64 0.15 -16.05
C LYS A 152 -11.51 0.50 -17.01
N ASP A 153 -10.76 1.53 -16.71
CA ASP A 153 -9.54 1.87 -17.41
C ASP A 153 -8.53 0.72 -17.31
N GLU A 154 -7.66 0.60 -18.30
CA GLU A 154 -6.56 -0.38 -18.33
C GLU A 154 -5.70 -0.27 -17.07
N ARG A 155 -5.45 0.94 -16.61
CA ARG A 155 -4.71 1.21 -15.37
C ARG A 155 -5.41 0.68 -14.12
N THR A 156 -6.71 0.90 -14.00
CA THR A 156 -7.51 0.38 -12.88
C THR A 156 -7.47 -1.15 -12.84
N ARG A 157 -7.54 -1.80 -14.01
CA ARG A 157 -7.40 -3.25 -14.13
C ARG A 157 -6.01 -3.72 -13.68
N ASN A 158 -4.95 -3.07 -14.15
CA ASN A 158 -3.58 -3.41 -13.76
C ASN A 158 -3.33 -3.27 -12.26
N ILE A 159 -3.91 -2.25 -11.61
CA ILE A 159 -3.82 -2.07 -10.17
C ILE A 159 -4.59 -3.17 -9.42
N GLU A 160 -5.81 -3.49 -9.88
CA GLU A 160 -6.60 -4.59 -9.29
C GLU A 160 -5.88 -5.94 -9.44
N ASP A 161 -5.34 -6.25 -10.62
CA ASP A 161 -4.61 -7.49 -10.88
C ASP A 161 -3.34 -7.59 -10.02
N TYR A 162 -2.64 -6.47 -9.84
CA TYR A 162 -1.48 -6.41 -8.93
C TYR A 162 -1.88 -6.66 -7.48
N GLU A 163 -2.95 -6.01 -6.99
CA GLU A 163 -3.46 -6.21 -5.62
C GLU A 163 -3.92 -7.65 -5.40
N ILE A 164 -4.64 -8.25 -6.36
CA ILE A 164 -5.05 -9.66 -6.32
C ILE A 164 -3.83 -10.55 -6.21
N SER A 165 -2.84 -10.37 -7.10
CA SER A 165 -1.61 -11.16 -7.09
C SER A 165 -0.86 -11.05 -5.75
N ARG A 166 -0.85 -9.85 -5.16
CA ARG A 166 -0.22 -9.59 -3.86
C ARG A 166 -0.96 -10.29 -2.72
N LEU A 167 -2.29 -10.29 -2.76
CA LEU A 167 -3.11 -10.99 -1.77
C LEU A 167 -2.96 -12.50 -1.88
N ASP A 168 -2.96 -13.04 -3.10
CA ASP A 168 -2.73 -14.46 -3.37
C ASP A 168 -1.34 -14.91 -2.86
N ALA A 169 -0.31 -14.10 -3.10
CA ALA A 169 1.02 -14.38 -2.58
C ALA A 169 1.05 -14.44 -1.04
N LYS A 170 0.41 -13.47 -0.37
CA LYS A 170 0.29 -13.47 1.09
C LYS A 170 -0.49 -14.68 1.61
N GLU A 171 -1.59 -15.04 0.96
CA GLU A 171 -2.36 -16.23 1.30
C GLU A 171 -1.50 -17.48 1.22
N GLN A 172 -0.76 -17.64 0.13
CA GLN A 172 0.16 -18.77 -0.06
C GLN A 172 1.24 -18.85 1.02
N ASP A 173 1.82 -17.69 1.37
CA ASP A 173 2.82 -17.64 2.44
C ASP A 173 2.25 -18.00 3.81
N HIS A 174 1.03 -17.54 4.11
CA HIS A 174 0.33 -17.92 5.34
C HIS A 174 0.03 -19.42 5.38
N ILE A 175 -0.49 -19.98 4.28
CA ILE A 175 -0.75 -21.43 4.17
C ILE A 175 0.53 -22.23 4.37
N ARG A 176 1.65 -21.81 3.74
CA ARG A 176 2.96 -22.46 3.91
C ARG A 176 3.44 -22.39 5.37
N ALA A 177 3.31 -21.23 6.03
CA ALA A 177 3.72 -21.06 7.41
C ALA A 177 2.89 -21.95 8.37
N ILE A 178 1.56 -21.98 8.19
CA ILE A 178 0.68 -22.82 9.00
C ILE A 178 0.97 -24.29 8.76
N THR A 179 1.13 -24.70 7.50
CA THR A 179 1.43 -26.08 7.13
C THR A 179 2.76 -26.54 7.73
N ARG A 180 3.79 -25.70 7.70
CA ARG A 180 5.08 -26.01 8.32
C ARG A 180 4.95 -26.20 9.81
N ARG A 181 4.28 -25.28 10.53
CA ARG A 181 4.05 -25.40 11.98
C ARG A 181 3.24 -26.65 12.34
N MET A 182 2.26 -26.99 11.51
CA MET A 182 1.45 -28.19 11.71
C MET A 182 2.31 -29.47 11.57
N ARG A 183 3.16 -29.54 10.54
CA ARG A 183 4.11 -30.67 10.36
C ARG A 183 5.12 -30.76 11.51
N GLU A 184 5.69 -29.65 11.94
CA GLU A 184 6.61 -29.60 13.08
C GLU A 184 5.98 -30.13 14.38
N ARG A 185 4.68 -29.91 14.58
CA ARG A 185 3.94 -30.42 15.75
C ARG A 185 3.53 -31.87 15.60
N LEU A 186 3.24 -32.34 14.38
CA LEU A 186 2.86 -33.71 14.11
C LEU A 186 4.05 -34.65 14.13
N LEU A 187 5.21 -34.21 13.66
CA LEU A 187 6.42 -35.04 13.56
C LEU A 187 6.72 -35.85 14.84
N PRO A 188 6.85 -35.23 16.03
CA PRO A 188 7.16 -36.02 17.25
C PRO A 188 6.07 -36.97 17.68
N ILE A 189 4.84 -36.83 17.15
CA ILE A 189 3.71 -37.69 17.47
C ILE A 189 3.67 -38.92 16.56
N VAL A 190 4.01 -38.73 15.28
CA VAL A 190 3.81 -39.77 14.23
C VAL A 190 5.10 -40.44 13.77
N ASP A 191 6.27 -39.86 14.10
CA ASP A 191 7.57 -40.41 13.69
C ASP A 191 7.76 -41.84 14.21
N GLY A 192 8.17 -42.73 13.30
CA GLY A 192 8.38 -44.15 13.59
C GLY A 192 7.10 -44.96 13.80
N LYS A 193 5.89 -44.37 13.78
CA LYS A 193 4.63 -45.13 13.87
C LYS A 193 4.27 -45.78 12.54
N GLN A 194 3.61 -46.94 12.62
CA GLN A 194 3.14 -47.64 11.44
C GLN A 194 1.86 -47.00 10.88
N ILE A 195 1.82 -46.86 9.58
CA ILE A 195 0.69 -46.33 8.84
C ILE A 195 -0.42 -47.37 8.77
N ALA A 196 -1.61 -47.08 9.29
CA ALA A 196 -2.75 -48.01 9.32
C ALA A 196 -3.38 -48.21 7.93
N THR A 197 -3.39 -47.17 7.09
CA THR A 197 -4.04 -47.21 5.77
C THR A 197 -3.10 -46.63 4.71
N THR A 198 -3.21 -47.12 3.46
CA THR A 198 -2.39 -46.60 2.34
C THR A 198 -2.56 -45.09 2.16
N LEU A 199 -1.45 -44.35 2.17
CA LEU A 199 -1.44 -42.90 1.97
C LEU A 199 -1.35 -42.57 0.48
N LEU A 200 -2.31 -41.78 0.01
CA LEU A 200 -2.39 -41.37 -1.39
C LEU A 200 -1.93 -39.91 -1.54
N GLY A 201 -1.19 -39.60 -2.60
CA GLY A 201 -0.82 -38.26 -3.00
C GLY A 201 -1.98 -37.42 -3.57
N ASP A 202 -1.67 -36.23 -4.08
CA ASP A 202 -2.66 -35.35 -4.71
C ASP A 202 -3.07 -35.82 -6.12
N LYS A 203 -2.16 -36.48 -6.82
CA LYS A 203 -2.45 -37.02 -8.16
C LYS A 203 -3.25 -38.31 -8.06
N LYS A 204 -4.24 -38.48 -8.93
CA LYS A 204 -5.11 -39.62 -8.96
C LYS A 204 -4.30 -40.92 -9.18
N GLY A 205 -4.27 -41.80 -8.15
CA GLY A 205 -3.52 -43.07 -8.19
C GLY A 205 -2.07 -42.99 -7.68
N GLU A 206 -1.60 -41.86 -7.20
CA GLU A 206 -0.28 -41.74 -6.58
C GLU A 206 -0.33 -42.34 -5.16
N VAL A 207 0.43 -43.41 -4.93
CA VAL A 207 0.60 -44.02 -3.60
C VAL A 207 1.90 -43.46 -3.01
N LEU A 208 1.82 -42.73 -1.90
CA LEU A 208 2.97 -42.22 -1.17
C LEU A 208 3.57 -43.24 -0.21
N ALA A 209 2.73 -44.03 0.45
CA ALA A 209 3.16 -45.09 1.32
C ALA A 209 2.06 -46.16 1.45
N GLU A 210 2.44 -47.45 1.55
CA GLU A 210 1.52 -48.53 1.78
C GLU A 210 1.22 -48.72 3.28
N ALA A 211 0.10 -49.35 3.58
CA ALA A 211 -0.26 -49.73 4.95
C ALA A 211 0.84 -50.61 5.58
N GLY A 212 1.23 -50.31 6.81
CA GLY A 212 2.31 -50.99 7.53
C GLY A 212 3.70 -50.34 7.38
N ALA A 213 3.88 -49.36 6.45
CA ALA A 213 5.11 -48.60 6.36
C ALA A 213 5.31 -47.68 7.58
N ALA A 214 6.54 -47.41 7.97
CA ALA A 214 6.83 -46.46 9.04
C ALA A 214 6.69 -45.01 8.53
N MET A 215 6.05 -44.15 9.32
CA MET A 215 5.97 -42.74 9.03
C MET A 215 7.36 -42.10 9.21
N THR A 216 7.81 -41.34 8.20
CA THR A 216 9.05 -40.60 8.21
C THR A 216 8.77 -39.13 7.96
N GLU A 217 9.74 -38.26 8.31
CA GLU A 217 9.65 -36.81 8.02
C GLU A 217 9.43 -36.53 6.54
N GLU A 218 10.10 -37.25 5.65
CA GLU A 218 9.95 -37.12 4.19
C GLU A 218 8.52 -37.40 3.72
N LEU A 219 7.90 -38.46 4.25
CA LEU A 219 6.50 -38.81 3.97
C LEU A 219 5.55 -37.74 4.50
N LEU A 220 5.80 -37.20 5.70
CA LEU A 220 4.99 -36.15 6.28
C LEU A 220 5.08 -34.84 5.46
N ILE A 221 6.24 -34.55 4.87
CA ILE A 221 6.43 -33.41 3.96
C ILE A 221 5.70 -33.64 2.63
N ALA A 222 5.70 -34.84 2.11
CA ALA A 222 5.05 -35.20 0.85
C ALA A 222 3.50 -35.25 0.94
N LEU A 223 2.95 -35.38 2.14
CA LEU A 223 1.50 -35.46 2.34
C LEU A 223 0.80 -34.12 2.03
N PRO A 224 -0.29 -34.16 1.24
CA PRO A 224 -1.14 -33.00 1.02
C PRO A 224 -1.72 -32.43 2.31
N VAL A 225 -1.82 -31.11 2.41
CA VAL A 225 -2.31 -30.41 3.62
C VAL A 225 -3.67 -30.92 4.07
N LYS A 226 -4.57 -31.21 3.13
CA LYS A 226 -5.92 -31.73 3.41
C LYS A 226 -5.91 -33.08 4.12
N LYS A 227 -4.87 -33.85 3.92
CA LYS A 227 -4.74 -35.21 4.51
C LYS A 227 -3.96 -35.24 5.82
N LEU A 228 -3.31 -34.11 6.17
CA LEU A 228 -2.65 -33.99 7.48
C LEU A 228 -3.64 -33.95 8.65
N ALA A 229 -4.90 -33.62 8.39
CA ALA A 229 -5.96 -33.61 9.41
C ALA A 229 -6.54 -35.03 9.67
N ASP A 230 -6.27 -36.00 8.77
CA ASP A 230 -6.77 -37.38 8.86
C ASP A 230 -5.73 -38.32 9.48
N LEU A 231 -4.55 -37.83 9.84
CA LEU A 231 -3.49 -38.51 10.56
C LEU A 231 -3.75 -38.56 12.08
#